data_8d4364e31f4e915bd87a2591f6105877
#
_entry.id   8d4364e31f4e915bd87a2591f6105877
#
_cell.length_a   1.000
_cell.length_b   1.000
_cell.length_c   1.000
_cell.angle_alpha   90.00
_cell.angle_beta   90.00
_cell.angle_gamma   90.00
#
_symmetry.space_group_name_H-M   'P 1'
#
loop_
_entity.id
_entity.type
_entity.pdbx_description
1 polymer ?
#
loop_
_entity_poly.entity_id
_entity_poly.type
_entity_poly.pdbx_seq_one_letter_code
_entity_poly.pdbx_strand_id
1 'polypeptide(L)'
;MPPGRSTYRFPRFVCLSVAACANVALAQGPATSPPPDERLKADILVVAAHPDDESLIAGYLARAVLDEHKRVCVVFTTRGDAGQNLVGYEQARSIAEIREMEARQALGSIGITTVWFLRAPDTPYPDVPDVLRSLGSWNHGNVLGEVVRFIRLTRPDVVITMLPDIVVGENHEDHQASGVIATEAFDLAGDPTWFPEQVAPPEDRLWYSNLMEGLHTWQPEKLYYFTDASHLDFVKDKGPEYSMKDISPSRHVSYARIAAQETSFHKTQYDGEPATSLAGGDLSSYEQNLIFILGKSLVGGSTTGDIFQGVVSDPIPFRPSRGYQQSNTLNHGRNAEFSIELGGGWAFYRSFWPSHNLDSLPRLLEPEIGVGSGQNFPVPLVLHNNTNNAVTFTLRTQVPPGWSLDSNSAQYAHHLLPEKAFLVAANDYFPLRIRLVAPRFSKSQWQEIIWSADADGRPAGSTTLRVYVTGN
;
A
#
# COMPACT_ATOMS: atom_id res chain seq x y z
N MET A 1 -37.85 77.31 -45.20
CA MET A 1 -37.86 76.48 -46.41
C MET A 1 -37.35 75.07 -45.94
N PRO A 2 -38.16 74.04 -46.03
CA PRO A 2 -37.73 72.72 -45.65
C PRO A 2 -37.18 71.93 -46.86
N PRO A 3 -36.19 71.04 -46.72
CA PRO A 3 -35.75 70.18 -47.77
C PRO A 3 -36.45 68.81 -47.74
N GLY A 4 -36.57 68.26 -48.96
CA GLY A 4 -37.43 67.18 -49.33
C GLY A 4 -37.06 65.78 -48.78
N ARG A 5 -38.11 65.01 -48.71
CA ARG A 5 -38.07 63.55 -48.44
C ARG A 5 -37.68 62.78 -49.68
N SER A 6 -36.59 62.06 -49.61
CA SER A 6 -36.25 61.03 -50.60
C SER A 6 -36.78 59.68 -50.13
N THR A 7 -37.70 59.10 -50.88
CA THR A 7 -38.24 57.75 -50.70
C THR A 7 -37.39 56.73 -51.46
N TYR A 8 -36.59 55.97 -50.74
CA TYR A 8 -35.99 54.77 -51.31
C TYR A 8 -36.95 53.57 -51.19
N ARG A 9 -37.37 53.07 -52.32
CA ARG A 9 -38.10 51.80 -52.46
C ARG A 9 -37.09 50.65 -52.47
N PHE A 10 -37.12 49.76 -51.48
CA PHE A 10 -36.44 48.45 -51.52
C PHE A 10 -37.26 47.45 -52.33
N PRO A 11 -36.62 46.68 -53.24
CA PRO A 11 -37.30 45.59 -53.88
C PRO A 11 -37.48 44.40 -52.91
N ARG A 12 -38.70 43.86 -52.91
CA ARG A 12 -38.99 42.59 -52.22
C ARG A 12 -38.30 41.46 -52.99
N PHE A 13 -37.15 41.00 -52.52
CA PHE A 13 -36.66 39.66 -52.86
C PHE A 13 -37.26 38.66 -51.83
N VAL A 14 -38.07 37.77 -52.35
CA VAL A 14 -38.64 36.62 -51.66
C VAL A 14 -37.48 35.66 -51.38
N CYS A 15 -37.11 35.50 -50.10
CA CYS A 15 -36.28 34.42 -49.67
C CYS A 15 -37.04 33.09 -49.67
N LEU A 16 -36.89 32.32 -50.71
CA LEU A 16 -37.23 30.90 -50.76
C LEU A 16 -35.90 30.12 -50.91
N SER A 17 -35.21 29.91 -49.83
CA SER A 17 -34.07 29.00 -49.77
C SER A 17 -33.54 28.85 -48.35
N VAL A 18 -34.38 28.55 -47.39
CA VAL A 18 -33.95 28.06 -46.03
C VAL A 18 -34.80 26.89 -45.67
N ALA A 19 -34.65 25.79 -46.37
CA ALA A 19 -35.22 24.51 -45.96
C ALA A 19 -34.43 23.33 -46.52
N ALA A 20 -33.11 23.35 -46.42
CA ALA A 20 -32.31 22.18 -46.80
C ALA A 20 -30.97 22.06 -46.02
N CYS A 21 -30.89 22.62 -44.81
CA CYS A 21 -29.74 22.42 -43.93
C CYS A 21 -30.12 21.97 -42.50
N ALA A 22 -31.21 21.23 -42.38
CA ALA A 22 -31.53 20.59 -41.14
C ALA A 22 -31.64 19.08 -41.41
N ASN A 23 -30.70 18.32 -40.94
CA ASN A 23 -30.64 16.88 -40.77
C ASN A 23 -29.40 16.24 -41.45
N VAL A 24 -28.22 16.73 -41.13
CA VAL A 24 -27.06 15.87 -40.97
C VAL A 24 -26.60 16.05 -39.52
N ALA A 25 -27.48 15.78 -38.58
CA ALA A 25 -27.04 15.20 -37.31
C ALA A 25 -26.61 13.78 -37.68
N LEU A 26 -25.36 13.65 -38.11
CA LEU A 26 -24.68 12.36 -38.01
C LEU A 26 -24.93 11.90 -36.59
N ALA A 27 -25.75 10.87 -36.44
CA ALA A 27 -25.78 10.09 -35.23
C ALA A 27 -24.34 9.57 -35.05
N GLN A 28 -23.50 10.35 -34.35
CA GLN A 28 -22.28 9.83 -33.81
C GLN A 28 -22.76 8.73 -32.88
N GLY A 29 -22.46 7.49 -33.24
CA GLY A 29 -22.61 6.38 -32.31
C GLY A 29 -21.91 6.75 -31.00
N PRO A 30 -22.31 6.15 -29.89
CA PRO A 30 -21.67 6.42 -28.60
C PRO A 30 -20.15 6.38 -28.82
N ALA A 31 -19.46 7.43 -28.37
CA ALA A 31 -18.00 7.48 -28.43
C ALA A 31 -17.45 6.20 -27.78
N THR A 32 -16.72 5.39 -28.54
CA THR A 32 -16.12 4.16 -28.02
C THR A 32 -14.72 4.47 -27.54
N SER A 33 -14.33 3.87 -26.41
CA SER A 33 -12.94 3.95 -25.95
C SER A 33 -12.00 3.41 -27.02
N PRO A 34 -10.84 4.04 -27.24
CA PRO A 34 -9.84 3.52 -28.16
C PRO A 34 -9.34 2.14 -27.70
N PRO A 35 -8.85 1.29 -28.62
CA PRO A 35 -8.25 0.03 -28.21
C PRO A 35 -7.06 0.30 -27.28
N PRO A 36 -6.80 -0.60 -26.29
CA PRO A 36 -5.68 -0.46 -25.38
C PRO A 36 -4.33 -0.44 -26.12
N ASP A 37 -3.39 0.34 -25.62
CA ASP A 37 -2.02 0.31 -26.16
C ASP A 37 -1.28 -0.94 -25.65
N GLU A 38 -1.01 -1.87 -26.55
CA GLU A 38 -0.36 -3.14 -26.23
C GLU A 38 1.11 -3.00 -25.78
N ARG A 39 1.75 -1.86 -26.07
CA ARG A 39 3.10 -1.56 -25.57
C ARG A 39 3.15 -1.42 -24.04
N LEU A 40 2.02 -1.07 -23.42
CA LEU A 40 1.89 -0.88 -21.99
C LEU A 40 1.35 -2.14 -21.26
N LYS A 41 0.91 -3.17 -21.97
CA LYS A 41 0.44 -4.42 -21.33
C LYS A 41 1.59 -5.04 -20.53
N ALA A 42 1.33 -5.30 -19.25
CA ALA A 42 2.22 -6.01 -18.35
C ALA A 42 1.63 -7.34 -17.90
N ASP A 43 2.47 -8.30 -17.56
CA ASP A 43 2.05 -9.53 -16.89
C ASP A 43 2.07 -9.32 -15.36
N ILE A 44 3.02 -8.50 -14.88
CA ILE A 44 3.17 -8.12 -13.47
C ILE A 44 3.19 -6.60 -13.33
N LEU A 45 2.40 -6.08 -12.39
CA LEU A 45 2.55 -4.72 -11.87
C LEU A 45 3.06 -4.80 -10.44
N VAL A 46 4.23 -4.23 -10.18
CA VAL A 46 4.77 -4.04 -8.83
C VAL A 46 4.37 -2.65 -8.34
N VAL A 47 3.81 -2.57 -7.12
CA VAL A 47 3.53 -1.32 -6.43
C VAL A 47 4.34 -1.31 -5.14
N ALA A 48 5.32 -0.43 -5.04
CA ALA A 48 6.23 -0.29 -3.91
C ALA A 48 6.22 1.14 -3.37
N ALA A 49 6.77 1.38 -2.20
CA ALA A 49 6.78 2.71 -1.59
C ALA A 49 7.93 3.57 -2.12
N HIS A 50 9.17 3.08 -1.99
CA HIS A 50 10.38 3.85 -2.25
C HIS A 50 11.18 3.24 -3.40
N PRO A 51 11.96 4.08 -4.11
CA PRO A 51 12.94 3.60 -5.09
C PRO A 51 14.10 2.90 -4.40
N ASP A 52 14.01 1.60 -4.25
CA ASP A 52 14.92 0.57 -3.71
C ASP A 52 14.15 -0.64 -3.10
N ASP A 53 12.87 -0.50 -2.80
CA ASP A 53 12.04 -1.60 -2.26
C ASP A 53 12.01 -2.81 -3.20
N GLU A 54 12.07 -2.58 -4.51
CA GLU A 54 12.09 -3.64 -5.53
C GLU A 54 13.31 -4.56 -5.38
N SER A 55 14.38 -4.08 -4.75
CA SER A 55 15.58 -4.87 -4.48
C SER A 55 15.30 -6.10 -3.61
N LEU A 56 14.29 -6.01 -2.73
CA LEU A 56 13.84 -7.14 -1.92
C LEU A 56 13.36 -8.32 -2.76
N ILE A 57 12.87 -8.06 -3.97
CA ILE A 57 12.35 -9.08 -4.88
C ILE A 57 13.10 -9.12 -6.22
N ALA A 58 14.23 -8.42 -6.34
CA ALA A 58 14.98 -8.28 -7.59
C ALA A 58 15.38 -9.63 -8.22
N GLY A 59 15.71 -10.64 -7.40
CA GLY A 59 16.02 -11.97 -7.89
C GLY A 59 14.83 -12.66 -8.58
N TYR A 60 13.62 -12.49 -8.05
CA TYR A 60 12.41 -12.98 -8.70
C TYR A 60 12.07 -12.15 -9.95
N LEU A 61 12.18 -10.83 -9.89
CA LEU A 61 11.93 -9.97 -11.05
C LEU A 61 12.87 -10.30 -12.20
N ALA A 62 14.16 -10.57 -11.89
CA ALA A 62 15.13 -11.02 -12.88
C ALA A 62 14.73 -12.37 -13.51
N ARG A 63 14.29 -13.34 -12.69
CA ARG A 63 13.76 -14.62 -13.18
C ARG A 63 12.58 -14.43 -14.12
N ALA A 64 11.59 -13.65 -13.67
CA ALA A 64 10.37 -13.39 -14.44
C ALA A 64 10.68 -12.74 -15.80
N VAL A 65 11.56 -11.72 -15.84
CA VAL A 65 11.86 -10.98 -17.07
C VAL A 65 12.83 -11.74 -17.97
N LEU A 66 13.98 -12.19 -17.42
CA LEU A 66 15.08 -12.70 -18.22
C LEU A 66 14.86 -14.14 -18.71
N ASP A 67 14.19 -14.95 -17.89
CA ASP A 67 14.08 -16.39 -18.15
C ASP A 67 12.64 -16.85 -18.43
N GLU A 68 11.64 -16.19 -17.85
CA GLU A 68 10.22 -16.48 -18.06
C GLU A 68 9.54 -15.52 -19.06
N HIS A 69 10.30 -14.50 -19.55
CA HIS A 69 9.86 -13.53 -20.57
C HIS A 69 8.60 -12.74 -20.19
N LYS A 70 8.40 -12.50 -18.88
CA LYS A 70 7.29 -11.70 -18.38
C LYS A 70 7.56 -10.20 -18.57
N ARG A 71 6.50 -9.49 -18.89
CA ARG A 71 6.53 -8.02 -18.95
C ARG A 71 6.21 -7.48 -17.56
N VAL A 72 7.13 -6.73 -16.99
CA VAL A 72 7.01 -6.16 -15.64
C VAL A 72 6.98 -4.65 -15.73
N CYS A 73 6.04 -4.04 -15.01
CA CYS A 73 5.98 -2.60 -14.75
C CYS A 73 6.13 -2.35 -13.25
N VAL A 74 6.74 -1.23 -12.88
CA VAL A 74 6.93 -0.83 -11.48
C VAL A 74 6.38 0.57 -11.25
N VAL A 75 5.63 0.75 -10.18
CA VAL A 75 5.14 2.03 -9.67
C VAL A 75 5.63 2.23 -8.25
N PHE A 76 6.37 3.30 -8.02
CA PHE A 76 6.72 3.76 -6.68
C PHE A 76 5.74 4.84 -6.24
N THR A 77 5.16 4.69 -5.04
CA THR A 77 4.17 5.65 -4.54
C THR A 77 4.81 6.94 -4.08
N THR A 78 6.04 6.90 -3.58
CA THR A 78 6.87 8.06 -3.24
C THR A 78 8.09 8.17 -4.15
N ARG A 79 8.95 9.10 -3.86
CA ARG A 79 10.26 9.26 -4.53
C ARG A 79 11.44 9.04 -3.57
N GLY A 80 11.15 8.68 -2.32
CA GLY A 80 12.17 8.48 -1.29
C GLY A 80 12.86 9.76 -0.85
N ASP A 81 12.17 10.91 -0.87
CA ASP A 81 12.76 12.22 -0.62
C ASP A 81 12.96 12.54 0.87
N ALA A 82 12.39 11.76 1.79
CA ALA A 82 12.70 11.83 3.23
C ALA A 82 13.83 10.88 3.64
N GLY A 83 14.33 10.04 2.73
CA GLY A 83 15.40 9.07 2.99
C GLY A 83 16.77 9.70 3.18
N GLN A 84 17.71 8.89 3.68
CA GLN A 84 19.12 9.25 3.83
C GLN A 84 19.85 9.18 2.49
N ASN A 85 20.96 9.93 2.38
CA ASN A 85 21.94 9.79 1.33
C ASN A 85 23.27 9.35 1.93
N LEU A 86 23.61 8.07 1.76
CA LEU A 86 24.81 7.48 2.35
C LEU A 86 26.11 7.86 1.62
N VAL A 87 26.00 8.40 0.39
CA VAL A 87 27.18 8.69 -0.45
C VAL A 87 27.32 10.17 -0.82
N GLY A 88 26.37 11.02 -0.43
CA GLY A 88 26.34 12.44 -0.78
C GLY A 88 25.69 13.31 0.29
N TYR A 89 25.43 14.58 -0.07
CA TYR A 89 24.81 15.56 0.81
C TYR A 89 23.44 16.03 0.33
N GLU A 90 22.99 15.51 -0.80
CA GLU A 90 21.71 15.85 -1.39
C GLU A 90 20.57 15.34 -0.50
N GLN A 91 19.57 16.19 -0.31
CA GLN A 91 18.41 15.93 0.54
C GLN A 91 17.12 16.35 -0.17
N ALA A 92 15.98 15.93 0.34
CA ALA A 92 14.65 16.29 -0.12
C ALA A 92 14.50 16.08 -1.65
N ARG A 93 14.06 17.10 -2.38
CA ARG A 93 13.84 16.98 -3.83
C ARG A 93 15.09 16.50 -4.60
N SER A 94 16.28 16.89 -4.21
CA SER A 94 17.50 16.51 -4.93
C SER A 94 17.82 15.03 -4.77
N ILE A 95 17.64 14.45 -3.57
CA ILE A 95 17.84 13.01 -3.39
C ILE A 95 16.75 12.21 -4.12
N ALA A 96 15.50 12.70 -4.15
CA ALA A 96 14.42 12.07 -4.92
C ALA A 96 14.79 11.91 -6.41
N GLU A 97 15.38 12.94 -7.01
CA GLU A 97 15.81 12.90 -8.42
C GLU A 97 16.96 11.89 -8.64
N ILE A 98 17.86 11.75 -7.65
CA ILE A 98 18.94 10.75 -7.69
C ILE A 98 18.36 9.34 -7.55
N ARG A 99 17.47 9.11 -6.59
CA ARG A 99 16.86 7.79 -6.35
C ARG A 99 16.00 7.32 -7.51
N GLU A 100 15.25 8.23 -8.18
CA GLU A 100 14.56 7.88 -9.43
C GLU A 100 15.51 7.38 -10.52
N MET A 101 16.69 8.01 -10.65
CA MET A 101 17.71 7.59 -11.60
C MET A 101 18.33 6.25 -11.22
N GLU A 102 18.62 6.04 -9.94
CA GLU A 102 19.16 4.78 -9.41
C GLU A 102 18.20 3.62 -9.67
N ALA A 103 16.91 3.77 -9.32
CA ALA A 103 15.89 2.75 -9.56
C ALA A 103 15.71 2.44 -11.06
N ARG A 104 15.75 3.44 -11.94
CA ARG A 104 15.69 3.19 -13.39
C ARG A 104 16.91 2.42 -13.90
N GLN A 105 18.09 2.63 -13.32
CA GLN A 105 19.31 1.90 -13.68
C GLN A 105 19.27 0.48 -13.13
N ALA A 106 18.84 0.31 -11.87
CA ALA A 106 18.68 -0.98 -11.20
C ALA A 106 17.72 -1.88 -11.98
N LEU A 107 16.48 -1.45 -12.16
CA LEU A 107 15.45 -2.15 -12.91
C LEU A 107 15.84 -2.37 -14.38
N GLY A 108 16.49 -1.37 -15.01
CA GLY A 108 17.01 -1.49 -16.38
C GLY A 108 18.06 -2.59 -16.54
N SER A 109 18.87 -2.87 -15.50
CA SER A 109 19.90 -3.92 -15.52
C SER A 109 19.32 -5.32 -15.66
N ILE A 110 18.09 -5.53 -15.22
CA ILE A 110 17.31 -6.77 -15.35
C ILE A 110 16.23 -6.71 -16.44
N GLY A 111 16.20 -5.62 -17.24
CA GLY A 111 15.33 -5.51 -18.41
C GLY A 111 13.98 -4.85 -18.18
N ILE A 112 13.74 -4.27 -17.00
CA ILE A 112 12.50 -3.54 -16.68
C ILE A 112 12.71 -2.06 -17.02
N THR A 113 11.96 -1.54 -18.00
CA THR A 113 12.10 -0.16 -18.49
C THR A 113 10.86 0.71 -18.24
N THR A 114 9.74 0.10 -17.86
CA THR A 114 8.48 0.79 -17.59
C THR A 114 8.36 1.04 -16.09
N VAL A 115 8.75 2.23 -15.66
CA VAL A 115 8.85 2.63 -14.25
C VAL A 115 8.23 4.00 -14.06
N TRP A 116 7.32 4.12 -13.10
CA TRP A 116 6.67 5.38 -12.71
C TRP A 116 6.93 5.71 -11.25
N PHE A 117 6.93 6.99 -10.95
CA PHE A 117 7.05 7.52 -9.60
C PHE A 117 5.87 8.45 -9.36
N LEU A 118 5.01 8.09 -8.42
CA LEU A 118 4.02 9.00 -7.87
C LEU A 118 4.75 10.00 -6.97
N ARG A 119 4.09 11.03 -6.58
CA ARG A 119 4.70 12.07 -5.76
C ARG A 119 3.98 12.20 -4.42
N ALA A 120 3.57 11.07 -3.87
CA ALA A 120 3.07 11.05 -2.51
C ALA A 120 4.20 11.49 -1.56
N PRO A 121 3.88 12.28 -0.52
CA PRO A 121 4.88 12.69 0.45
C PRO A 121 5.55 11.47 1.09
N ASP A 122 6.88 11.42 1.02
CA ASP A 122 7.68 10.41 1.69
C ASP A 122 7.73 10.71 3.20
N THR A 123 7.49 9.71 4.02
CA THR A 123 7.43 9.86 5.48
C THR A 123 8.78 9.46 6.08
N PRO A 124 9.43 10.30 6.90
CA PRO A 124 10.62 9.89 7.62
C PRO A 124 10.34 8.67 8.50
N TYR A 125 11.32 7.78 8.63
CA TYR A 125 11.18 6.53 9.38
C TYR A 125 10.64 6.80 10.80
N PRO A 126 9.47 6.30 11.18
CA PRO A 126 8.82 6.66 12.43
C PRO A 126 9.31 5.78 13.59
N ASP A 127 9.23 6.31 14.82
CA ASP A 127 9.44 5.52 16.04
C ASP A 127 8.42 4.38 16.19
N VAL A 128 7.18 4.62 15.71
CA VAL A 128 6.06 3.66 15.70
C VAL A 128 5.30 3.85 14.41
N PRO A 129 5.16 2.80 13.59
CA PRO A 129 4.44 2.90 12.33
C PRO A 129 2.95 3.16 12.55
N ASP A 130 2.39 4.04 11.74
CA ASP A 130 0.96 4.31 11.70
C ASP A 130 0.51 4.56 10.26
N VAL A 131 0.07 3.52 9.59
CA VAL A 131 -0.40 3.55 8.20
C VAL A 131 -1.39 4.69 7.93
N LEU A 132 -2.20 5.07 8.94
CA LEU A 132 -3.17 6.17 8.80
C LEU A 132 -2.48 7.53 8.59
N ARG A 133 -1.22 7.69 9.05
CA ARG A 133 -0.44 8.90 8.81
C ARG A 133 -0.07 9.02 7.33
N SER A 134 0.49 7.98 6.74
CA SER A 134 0.84 7.97 5.31
C SER A 134 -0.41 8.08 4.44
N LEU A 135 -1.45 7.29 4.68
CA LEU A 135 -2.72 7.39 3.93
C LEU A 135 -3.32 8.80 4.03
N GLY A 136 -3.26 9.46 5.19
CA GLY A 136 -3.72 10.82 5.38
C GLY A 136 -2.88 11.85 4.62
N SER A 137 -1.54 11.78 4.71
CA SER A 137 -0.62 12.69 4.03
C SER A 137 -0.65 12.52 2.50
N TRP A 138 -0.90 11.31 2.00
CA TRP A 138 -1.01 11.01 0.57
C TRP A 138 -2.34 11.44 -0.04
N ASN A 139 -3.27 11.94 0.76
CA ASN A 139 -4.64 12.14 0.31
C ASN A 139 -5.18 10.86 -0.36
N HIS A 140 -5.28 9.81 0.43
CA HIS A 140 -5.58 8.40 0.11
C HIS A 140 -6.25 8.18 -1.27
N GLY A 141 -7.42 8.81 -1.49
CA GLY A 141 -8.18 8.67 -2.74
C GLY A 141 -7.43 9.11 -4.00
N ASN A 142 -6.50 10.06 -3.90
CA ASN A 142 -5.71 10.51 -5.05
C ASN A 142 -4.68 9.45 -5.46
N VAL A 143 -3.90 8.94 -4.51
CA VAL A 143 -2.90 7.90 -4.80
C VAL A 143 -3.58 6.61 -5.22
N LEU A 144 -4.71 6.26 -4.60
CA LEU A 144 -5.54 5.14 -5.00
C LEU A 144 -6.01 5.27 -6.46
N GLY A 145 -6.51 6.45 -6.85
CA GLY A 145 -6.92 6.73 -8.23
C GLY A 145 -5.78 6.56 -9.23
N GLU A 146 -4.57 6.98 -8.89
CA GLU A 146 -3.40 6.79 -9.75
C GLU A 146 -3.03 5.30 -9.89
N VAL A 147 -3.05 4.52 -8.83
CA VAL A 147 -2.73 3.08 -8.91
C VAL A 147 -3.82 2.32 -9.67
N VAL A 148 -5.11 2.64 -9.46
CA VAL A 148 -6.21 2.12 -10.29
C VAL A 148 -5.98 2.43 -11.77
N ARG A 149 -5.57 3.66 -12.08
CA ARG A 149 -5.24 4.09 -13.43
C ARG A 149 -4.10 3.26 -14.04
N PHE A 150 -3.04 2.97 -13.26
CA PHE A 150 -1.94 2.12 -13.75
C PHE A 150 -2.38 0.67 -13.98
N ILE A 151 -3.25 0.11 -13.14
CA ILE A 151 -3.84 -1.21 -13.40
C ILE A 151 -4.63 -1.20 -14.72
N ARG A 152 -5.48 -0.21 -14.96
CA ARG A 152 -6.25 -0.06 -16.20
C ARG A 152 -5.37 0.17 -17.43
N LEU A 153 -4.29 0.92 -17.26
CA LEU A 153 -3.34 1.23 -18.33
C LEU A 153 -2.49 0.01 -18.71
N THR A 154 -1.96 -0.69 -17.71
CA THR A 154 -1.04 -1.82 -17.92
C THR A 154 -1.73 -3.16 -17.98
N ARG A 155 -2.94 -3.27 -17.49
CA ARG A 155 -3.77 -4.50 -17.50
C ARG A 155 -3.01 -5.74 -16.99
N PRO A 156 -2.41 -5.70 -15.79
CA PRO A 156 -1.57 -6.79 -15.30
C PRO A 156 -2.42 -8.01 -14.93
N ASP A 157 -1.86 -9.19 -15.12
CA ASP A 157 -2.48 -10.42 -14.64
C ASP A 157 -2.24 -10.56 -13.13
N VAL A 158 -1.07 -10.13 -12.66
CA VAL A 158 -0.63 -10.21 -11.27
C VAL A 158 -0.22 -8.84 -10.75
N VAL A 159 -0.65 -8.51 -9.53
CA VAL A 159 -0.16 -7.36 -8.76
C VAL A 159 0.71 -7.88 -7.62
N ILE A 160 1.89 -7.28 -7.44
CA ILE A 160 2.81 -7.57 -6.34
C ILE A 160 3.04 -6.27 -5.56
N THR A 161 2.95 -6.31 -4.23
CA THR A 161 3.11 -5.12 -3.39
C THR A 161 3.65 -5.47 -2.01
N MET A 162 3.96 -4.44 -1.20
CA MET A 162 4.38 -4.60 0.19
C MET A 162 3.27 -5.19 1.06
N LEU A 163 3.64 -5.89 2.15
CA LEU A 163 2.67 -6.42 3.10
C LEU A 163 2.02 -5.28 3.89
N PRO A 164 0.69 -5.09 3.82
CA PRO A 164 0.01 -4.06 4.59
C PRO A 164 -0.31 -4.55 6.02
N ASP A 165 0.71 -4.68 6.85
CA ASP A 165 0.59 -5.01 8.28
C ASP A 165 1.80 -4.48 9.07
N ILE A 166 1.71 -4.46 10.40
CA ILE A 166 2.78 -4.04 11.30
C ILE A 166 3.53 -5.29 11.75
N VAL A 167 4.74 -5.46 11.23
CA VAL A 167 5.64 -6.56 11.59
C VAL A 167 7.01 -6.04 12.03
N VAL A 168 7.72 -6.82 12.83
CA VAL A 168 9.08 -6.47 13.25
C VAL A 168 10.01 -6.49 12.05
N GLY A 169 10.73 -5.38 11.85
CA GLY A 169 11.55 -5.14 10.66
C GLY A 169 10.85 -4.24 9.64
N GLU A 170 9.60 -4.52 9.33
CA GLU A 170 8.75 -3.72 8.45
C GLU A 170 8.04 -2.62 9.24
N ASN A 171 8.78 -1.64 9.69
CA ASN A 171 8.23 -0.55 10.50
C ASN A 171 7.91 0.72 9.67
N HIS A 172 8.12 0.71 8.35
CA HIS A 172 7.86 1.89 7.53
C HIS A 172 6.38 1.96 7.16
N GLU A 173 5.72 3.03 7.55
CA GLU A 173 4.29 3.20 7.30
C GLU A 173 3.96 3.41 5.82
N ASP A 174 4.89 3.91 5.00
CA ASP A 174 4.71 4.08 3.56
C ASP A 174 4.71 2.73 2.83
N HIS A 175 5.50 1.73 3.29
CA HIS A 175 5.42 0.35 2.80
C HIS A 175 4.03 -0.21 3.01
N GLN A 176 3.52 -0.09 4.25
CA GLN A 176 2.18 -0.54 4.60
C GLN A 176 1.10 0.17 3.78
N ALA A 177 1.22 1.50 3.61
CA ALA A 177 0.28 2.30 2.83
C ALA A 177 0.27 1.90 1.35
N SER A 178 1.43 1.59 0.76
CA SER A 178 1.52 1.08 -0.61
C SER A 178 0.79 -0.25 -0.76
N GLY A 179 0.95 -1.15 0.22
CA GLY A 179 0.22 -2.42 0.27
C GLY A 179 -1.30 -2.23 0.38
N VAL A 180 -1.75 -1.29 1.21
CA VAL A 180 -3.18 -0.93 1.34
C VAL A 180 -3.71 -0.41 0.01
N ILE A 181 -3.08 0.60 -0.56
CA ILE A 181 -3.48 1.22 -1.84
C ILE A 181 -3.52 0.19 -2.97
N ALA A 182 -2.51 -0.66 -3.10
CA ALA A 182 -2.48 -1.68 -4.15
C ALA A 182 -3.57 -2.73 -3.97
N THR A 183 -3.91 -3.10 -2.72
CA THR A 183 -5.00 -4.02 -2.42
C THR A 183 -6.36 -3.43 -2.80
N GLU A 184 -6.59 -2.18 -2.43
CA GLU A 184 -7.81 -1.46 -2.80
C GLU A 184 -7.90 -1.26 -4.33
N ALA A 185 -6.81 -0.89 -4.97
CA ALA A 185 -6.75 -0.73 -6.42
C ALA A 185 -7.04 -2.04 -7.17
N PHE A 186 -6.52 -3.18 -6.66
CA PHE A 186 -6.86 -4.51 -7.18
C PHE A 186 -8.36 -4.77 -7.14
N ASP A 187 -9.02 -4.37 -6.06
CA ASP A 187 -10.46 -4.56 -5.88
C ASP A 187 -11.32 -3.61 -6.73
N LEU A 188 -10.77 -2.43 -7.10
CA LEU A 188 -11.53 -1.34 -7.71
C LEU A 188 -11.36 -1.24 -9.23
N ALA A 189 -10.23 -1.66 -9.76
CA ALA A 189 -9.87 -1.37 -11.16
C ALA A 189 -10.82 -2.02 -12.19
N GLY A 190 -11.49 -3.11 -11.79
CA GLY A 190 -12.51 -3.78 -12.61
C GLY A 190 -13.87 -3.07 -12.63
N ASP A 191 -14.13 -2.12 -11.73
CA ASP A 191 -15.41 -1.44 -11.61
C ASP A 191 -15.41 -0.08 -12.30
N PRO A 192 -16.21 0.15 -13.35
CA PRO A 192 -16.24 1.43 -14.07
C PRO A 192 -16.83 2.59 -13.26
N THR A 193 -17.50 2.33 -12.13
CA THR A 193 -18.11 3.37 -11.28
C THR A 193 -17.07 4.08 -10.41
N TRP A 194 -15.89 3.46 -10.19
CA TRP A 194 -14.76 4.08 -9.51
C TRP A 194 -13.86 4.78 -10.51
N PHE A 195 -13.56 6.05 -10.24
CA PHE A 195 -12.77 6.91 -11.12
C PHE A 195 -13.31 6.89 -12.56
N PRO A 196 -14.60 7.27 -12.76
CA PRO A 196 -15.27 7.14 -14.06
C PRO A 196 -14.62 7.96 -15.17
N GLU A 197 -13.90 9.04 -14.84
CA GLU A 197 -13.12 9.86 -15.80
C GLU A 197 -12.03 9.05 -16.50
N GLN A 198 -11.50 8.01 -15.85
CA GLN A 198 -10.48 7.15 -16.46
C GLN A 198 -11.05 6.26 -17.56
N VAL A 199 -12.31 5.84 -17.45
CA VAL A 199 -12.94 4.91 -18.40
C VAL A 199 -13.88 5.60 -19.39
N ALA A 200 -14.28 6.83 -19.10
CA ALA A 200 -15.10 7.60 -20.01
C ALA A 200 -14.35 7.86 -21.33
N PRO A 201 -15.02 7.67 -22.50
CA PRO A 201 -14.41 7.97 -23.78
C PRO A 201 -13.96 9.44 -23.86
N PRO A 202 -12.79 9.71 -24.43
CA PRO A 202 -12.35 11.09 -24.62
C PRO A 202 -13.28 11.81 -25.58
N GLU A 203 -13.75 13.00 -25.19
CA GLU A 203 -14.49 13.91 -26.05
C GLU A 203 -13.55 14.73 -26.94
N ASP A 204 -14.09 15.71 -27.67
CA ASP A 204 -13.28 16.57 -28.53
C ASP A 204 -12.18 17.31 -27.78
N ARG A 205 -10.91 17.07 -28.16
CA ARG A 205 -9.73 17.59 -27.51
C ARG A 205 -9.26 18.95 -28.06
N LEU A 206 -9.95 19.51 -29.05
CA LEU A 206 -9.45 20.69 -29.76
C LEU A 206 -9.41 21.96 -28.90
N TRP A 207 -10.26 22.06 -27.86
CA TRP A 207 -10.45 23.33 -27.16
C TRP A 207 -10.25 23.27 -25.64
N TYR A 208 -10.25 22.08 -25.02
CA TYR A 208 -10.18 21.93 -23.57
C TYR A 208 -9.28 20.78 -23.14
N SER A 209 -8.71 20.91 -21.93
CA SER A 209 -8.09 19.80 -21.24
C SER A 209 -9.18 18.75 -20.93
N ASN A 210 -9.17 17.66 -21.65
CA ASN A 210 -10.10 16.57 -21.44
C ASN A 210 -9.48 15.59 -20.44
N LEU A 211 -10.10 15.42 -19.27
CA LEU A 211 -9.67 14.49 -18.23
C LEU A 211 -10.17 13.06 -18.46
N MET A 212 -11.02 12.86 -19.47
CA MET A 212 -11.52 11.52 -19.85
C MET A 212 -10.43 10.76 -20.60
N GLU A 213 -10.00 9.63 -20.07
CA GLU A 213 -8.84 8.90 -20.60
C GLU A 213 -9.21 7.80 -21.58
N GLY A 214 -10.42 7.26 -21.48
CA GLY A 214 -10.89 6.17 -22.35
C GLY A 214 -10.18 4.85 -22.10
N LEU A 215 -9.68 4.64 -20.89
CA LEU A 215 -9.09 3.37 -20.49
C LEU A 215 -10.18 2.29 -20.36
N HIS A 216 -9.77 1.03 -20.41
CA HIS A 216 -10.66 -0.09 -20.16
C HIS A 216 -10.54 -0.54 -18.70
N THR A 217 -11.67 -0.93 -18.09
CA THR A 217 -11.61 -1.60 -16.79
C THR A 217 -10.81 -2.89 -16.90
N TRP A 218 -10.09 -3.21 -15.84
CA TRP A 218 -9.29 -4.43 -15.79
C TRP A 218 -9.33 -5.03 -14.40
N GLN A 219 -9.62 -6.33 -14.30
CA GLN A 219 -9.56 -7.08 -13.05
C GLN A 219 -8.31 -7.94 -13.07
N PRO A 220 -7.26 -7.61 -12.26
CA PRO A 220 -6.13 -8.51 -12.10
C PRO A 220 -6.56 -9.85 -11.49
N GLU A 221 -5.84 -10.92 -11.79
CA GLU A 221 -6.21 -12.27 -11.39
C GLU A 221 -5.69 -12.63 -10.01
N LYS A 222 -4.48 -12.14 -9.66
CA LYS A 222 -3.82 -12.45 -8.38
C LYS A 222 -3.14 -11.23 -7.76
N LEU A 223 -3.13 -11.23 -6.43
CA LEU A 223 -2.41 -10.26 -5.60
C LEU A 223 -1.46 -11.00 -4.67
N TYR A 224 -0.19 -10.61 -4.68
CA TYR A 224 0.83 -11.12 -3.78
C TYR A 224 1.46 -9.99 -2.96
N TYR A 225 1.88 -10.35 -1.75
CA TYR A 225 2.65 -9.45 -0.89
C TYR A 225 4.07 -9.96 -0.73
N PHE A 226 5.01 -9.03 -0.57
CA PHE A 226 6.36 -9.27 -0.07
C PHE A 226 6.62 -8.37 1.14
N THR A 227 7.65 -8.65 1.91
CA THR A 227 7.96 -7.92 3.15
C THR A 227 9.46 -7.96 3.42
N ASP A 228 9.97 -6.94 4.11
CA ASP A 228 11.32 -6.88 4.68
C ASP A 228 11.34 -7.24 6.17
N ALA A 229 10.30 -7.90 6.67
CA ALA A 229 10.22 -8.35 8.05
C ALA A 229 11.49 -9.07 8.50
N SER A 230 11.95 -8.79 9.71
CA SER A 230 13.17 -9.40 10.28
C SER A 230 13.02 -10.88 10.63
N HIS A 231 11.82 -11.44 10.55
CA HIS A 231 11.52 -12.86 10.71
C HIS A 231 10.45 -13.29 9.72
N LEU A 232 10.50 -14.54 9.27
CA LEU A 232 9.64 -15.08 8.22
C LEU A 232 8.86 -16.34 8.65
N ASP A 233 8.79 -16.63 9.94
CA ASP A 233 8.07 -17.80 10.45
C ASP A 233 6.55 -17.75 10.19
N PHE A 234 6.00 -16.53 10.11
CA PHE A 234 4.58 -16.32 9.81
C PHE A 234 4.21 -16.52 8.33
N VAL A 235 5.18 -16.46 7.41
CA VAL A 235 4.90 -16.56 5.95
C VAL A 235 4.96 -17.98 5.42
N LYS A 236 5.36 -18.95 6.24
CA LYS A 236 5.49 -20.35 5.83
C LYS A 236 4.17 -20.87 5.26
N ASP A 237 4.23 -21.51 4.08
CA ASP A 237 3.07 -22.07 3.36
C ASP A 237 1.99 -21.05 2.97
N LYS A 238 2.31 -19.75 2.98
CA LYS A 238 1.38 -18.67 2.63
C LYS A 238 1.49 -18.18 1.18
N GLY A 239 2.46 -18.66 0.45
CA GLY A 239 2.66 -18.32 -0.95
C GLY A 239 3.81 -19.12 -1.57
N PRO A 240 4.16 -18.81 -2.82
CA PRO A 240 5.28 -19.42 -3.51
C PRO A 240 6.62 -19.02 -2.90
N GLU A 241 7.56 -19.94 -2.96
CA GLU A 241 8.94 -19.76 -2.51
C GLU A 241 9.89 -19.98 -3.69
N TYR A 242 10.85 -19.07 -3.84
CA TYR A 242 11.85 -19.12 -4.91
C TYR A 242 13.25 -19.13 -4.33
N SER A 243 14.06 -20.10 -4.77
CA SER A 243 15.46 -20.18 -4.36
C SER A 243 16.29 -19.14 -5.12
N MET A 244 16.94 -18.26 -4.40
CA MET A 244 17.87 -17.28 -4.98
C MET A 244 19.22 -17.91 -5.38
N LYS A 245 19.48 -19.15 -4.95
CA LYS A 245 20.66 -19.94 -5.37
C LYS A 245 20.50 -20.58 -6.74
N ASP A 246 19.29 -20.64 -7.28
CA ASP A 246 19.05 -21.17 -8.63
C ASP A 246 19.82 -20.34 -9.66
N ILE A 247 20.32 -21.03 -10.68
CA ILE A 247 21.08 -20.42 -11.76
C ILE A 247 20.14 -19.94 -12.87
N SER A 248 20.23 -18.68 -13.22
CA SER A 248 19.54 -18.12 -14.38
C SER A 248 20.02 -18.81 -15.68
N PRO A 249 19.15 -19.44 -16.45
CA PRO A 249 19.51 -20.06 -17.74
C PRO A 249 20.10 -19.06 -18.74
N SER A 250 19.62 -17.82 -18.75
CA SER A 250 20.05 -16.79 -19.71
C SER A 250 21.34 -16.07 -19.27
N ARG A 251 21.60 -15.95 -17.96
CA ARG A 251 22.74 -15.19 -17.42
C ARG A 251 23.87 -16.07 -16.90
N HIS A 252 23.63 -17.36 -16.67
CA HIS A 252 24.59 -18.36 -16.16
C HIS A 252 25.19 -18.03 -14.79
N VAL A 253 24.47 -17.25 -13.98
CA VAL A 253 24.80 -16.90 -12.58
C VAL A 253 23.57 -17.07 -11.71
N SER A 254 23.73 -17.13 -10.39
CA SER A 254 22.60 -17.24 -9.46
C SER A 254 21.72 -15.98 -9.47
N TYR A 255 20.43 -16.15 -9.16
CA TYR A 255 19.53 -14.99 -8.99
C TYR A 255 19.96 -14.10 -7.83
N ALA A 256 20.59 -14.66 -6.78
CA ALA A 256 21.25 -13.90 -5.73
C ALA A 256 22.29 -12.90 -6.28
N ARG A 257 23.12 -13.35 -7.24
CA ARG A 257 24.12 -12.47 -7.87
C ARG A 257 23.47 -11.39 -8.73
N ILE A 258 22.39 -11.71 -9.44
CA ILE A 258 21.66 -10.74 -10.25
C ILE A 258 20.97 -9.72 -9.32
N ALA A 259 20.36 -10.16 -8.21
CA ALA A 259 19.78 -9.28 -7.21
C ALA A 259 20.82 -8.32 -6.61
N ALA A 260 21.97 -8.84 -6.15
CA ALA A 260 23.06 -8.00 -5.65
C ALA A 260 23.56 -6.98 -6.69
N GLN A 261 23.60 -7.37 -7.98
CA GLN A 261 23.98 -6.46 -9.06
C GLN A 261 22.93 -5.36 -9.26
N GLU A 262 21.66 -5.70 -9.23
CA GLU A 262 20.55 -4.75 -9.33
C GLU A 262 20.59 -3.78 -8.13
N THR A 263 20.63 -4.29 -6.90
CA THR A 263 20.71 -3.48 -5.67
C THR A 263 21.92 -2.54 -5.65
N SER A 264 23.03 -2.90 -6.30
CA SER A 264 24.25 -2.08 -6.34
C SER A 264 24.08 -0.72 -7.05
N PHE A 265 23.00 -0.50 -7.76
CA PHE A 265 22.69 0.79 -8.36
C PHE A 265 22.09 1.78 -7.36
N HIS A 266 21.49 1.32 -6.26
CA HIS A 266 20.92 2.15 -5.20
C HIS A 266 21.96 2.66 -4.21
N LYS A 267 22.95 3.39 -4.71
CA LYS A 267 24.12 3.83 -3.95
C LYS A 267 23.79 4.72 -2.76
N THR A 268 22.74 5.54 -2.91
CA THR A 268 22.31 6.45 -1.84
C THR A 268 21.74 5.68 -0.64
N GLN A 269 21.36 4.42 -0.80
CA GLN A 269 20.69 3.61 0.23
C GLN A 269 21.55 2.49 0.81
N TYR A 270 22.54 1.97 0.08
CA TYR A 270 23.27 0.74 0.47
C TYR A 270 24.78 0.92 0.69
N ASP A 271 25.30 2.14 0.78
CA ASP A 271 26.70 2.47 1.13
C ASP A 271 27.77 1.54 0.50
N GLY A 272 27.52 1.08 -0.73
CA GLY A 272 28.44 0.21 -1.47
C GLY A 272 28.52 -1.26 -0.98
N GLU A 273 27.70 -1.68 0.00
CA GLU A 273 27.65 -3.07 0.48
C GLU A 273 27.41 -4.07 -0.67
N PRO A 274 26.39 -3.87 -1.55
CA PRO A 274 26.15 -4.82 -2.65
C PRO A 274 27.34 -4.95 -3.60
N ALA A 275 28.04 -3.86 -3.91
CA ALA A 275 29.22 -3.89 -4.75
C ALA A 275 30.39 -4.62 -4.08
N THR A 276 30.53 -4.50 -2.76
CA THR A 276 31.54 -5.20 -1.96
C THR A 276 31.25 -6.70 -1.95
N SER A 277 30.01 -7.10 -1.72
CA SER A 277 29.55 -8.49 -1.76
C SER A 277 29.80 -9.13 -3.13
N LEU A 278 29.51 -8.42 -4.22
CA LEU A 278 29.80 -8.86 -5.59
C LEU A 278 31.29 -9.07 -5.85
N ALA A 279 32.14 -8.15 -5.39
CA ALA A 279 33.59 -8.20 -5.58
C ALA A 279 34.24 -9.28 -4.69
N GLY A 280 33.76 -9.44 -3.46
CA GLY A 280 34.27 -10.44 -2.50
C GLY A 280 33.71 -11.85 -2.74
N GLY A 281 32.64 -11.99 -3.51
CA GLY A 281 31.98 -13.26 -3.77
C GLY A 281 31.12 -13.78 -2.62
N ASP A 282 30.94 -13.01 -1.56
CA ASP A 282 30.02 -13.32 -0.45
C ASP A 282 28.63 -12.77 -0.76
N LEU A 283 27.74 -13.64 -1.17
CA LEU A 283 26.34 -13.32 -1.53
C LEU A 283 25.35 -13.84 -0.49
N SER A 284 25.80 -14.21 0.70
CA SER A 284 24.97 -14.88 1.71
C SER A 284 23.74 -14.08 2.11
N SER A 285 23.80 -12.75 2.12
CA SER A 285 22.65 -11.84 2.35
C SER A 285 21.59 -11.91 1.25
N TYR A 286 21.99 -12.23 0.02
CA TYR A 286 21.11 -12.34 -1.16
C TYR A 286 20.67 -13.78 -1.46
N GLU A 287 21.21 -14.79 -0.79
CA GLU A 287 20.96 -16.23 -1.04
C GLU A 287 19.73 -16.77 -0.30
N GLN A 288 19.08 -15.98 0.51
CA GLN A 288 17.87 -16.39 1.21
C GLN A 288 16.74 -16.63 0.20
N ASN A 289 15.91 -17.64 0.50
CA ASN A 289 14.75 -17.89 -0.34
C ASN A 289 13.79 -16.70 -0.26
N LEU A 290 13.28 -16.30 -1.41
CA LEU A 290 12.26 -15.28 -1.51
C LEU A 290 10.89 -15.94 -1.38
N ILE A 291 10.09 -15.48 -0.41
CA ILE A 291 8.76 -15.99 -0.13
C ILE A 291 7.76 -14.87 -0.37
N PHE A 292 6.77 -15.14 -1.23
CA PHE A 292 5.61 -14.26 -1.39
C PHE A 292 4.45 -14.76 -0.52
N ILE A 293 3.55 -13.85 -0.16
CA ILE A 293 2.31 -14.15 0.53
C ILE A 293 1.17 -13.99 -0.47
N LEU A 294 0.40 -15.04 -0.71
CA LEU A 294 -0.79 -14.95 -1.57
C LEU A 294 -1.89 -14.18 -0.84
N GLY A 295 -2.12 -12.92 -1.24
CA GLY A 295 -3.23 -12.12 -0.75
C GLY A 295 -4.55 -12.57 -1.36
N LYS A 296 -4.64 -12.57 -2.69
CA LYS A 296 -5.85 -12.92 -3.42
C LYS A 296 -5.56 -13.77 -4.64
N SER A 297 -6.48 -14.70 -4.93
CA SER A 297 -6.55 -15.39 -6.22
C SER A 297 -8.02 -15.45 -6.66
N LEU A 298 -8.32 -14.87 -7.81
CA LEU A 298 -9.65 -14.95 -8.45
C LEU A 298 -9.74 -16.08 -9.46
N VAL A 299 -8.64 -16.81 -9.63
CA VAL A 299 -8.47 -17.94 -10.57
C VAL A 299 -7.95 -19.17 -9.83
N GLY A 300 -7.76 -20.27 -10.55
CA GLY A 300 -7.24 -21.50 -9.97
C GLY A 300 -5.78 -21.42 -9.51
N GLY A 301 -5.26 -22.53 -8.99
CA GLY A 301 -3.90 -22.69 -8.49
C GLY A 301 -3.85 -22.98 -6.99
N SER A 302 -2.72 -23.50 -6.53
CA SER A 302 -2.48 -23.71 -5.10
C SER A 302 -1.87 -22.45 -4.46
N THR A 303 -2.01 -22.32 -3.14
CA THR A 303 -1.44 -21.18 -2.41
C THR A 303 0.08 -21.08 -2.59
N THR A 304 0.77 -22.22 -2.54
CA THR A 304 2.24 -22.29 -2.65
C THR A 304 2.75 -22.61 -4.06
N GLY A 305 1.84 -22.66 -5.05
CA GLY A 305 2.21 -22.85 -6.45
C GLY A 305 2.86 -21.60 -7.04
N ASP A 306 3.48 -21.76 -8.19
CA ASP A 306 4.06 -20.65 -8.94
C ASP A 306 3.07 -19.46 -9.06
N ILE A 307 3.59 -18.23 -9.07
CA ILE A 307 2.78 -17.01 -9.14
C ILE A 307 1.79 -17.05 -10.31
N PHE A 308 2.20 -17.60 -11.46
CA PHE A 308 1.35 -17.70 -12.65
C PHE A 308 0.52 -18.98 -12.73
N GLN A 309 0.62 -19.89 -11.76
CA GLN A 309 -0.19 -21.10 -11.77
C GLN A 309 -1.69 -20.77 -11.77
N GLY A 310 -2.41 -21.17 -12.81
CA GLY A 310 -3.85 -20.94 -12.96
C GLY A 310 -4.22 -19.57 -13.55
N VAL A 311 -3.25 -18.70 -13.81
CA VAL A 311 -3.47 -17.44 -14.52
C VAL A 311 -3.90 -17.73 -15.95
N VAL A 312 -4.95 -17.05 -16.43
CA VAL A 312 -5.53 -17.25 -17.76
C VAL A 312 -5.13 -16.17 -18.76
N SER A 313 -4.63 -15.03 -18.25
CA SER A 313 -4.19 -13.86 -19.06
C SER A 313 -5.28 -13.25 -19.97
N ASP A 314 -6.52 -13.64 -19.78
CA ASP A 314 -7.70 -13.11 -20.45
C ASP A 314 -8.48 -12.21 -19.48
N PRO A 315 -9.27 -11.23 -19.97
CA PRO A 315 -10.12 -10.44 -19.12
C PRO A 315 -11.08 -11.29 -18.29
N ILE A 316 -10.97 -11.22 -16.97
CA ILE A 316 -11.91 -11.90 -16.07
C ILE A 316 -12.99 -10.92 -15.58
N PRO A 317 -14.20 -11.42 -15.26
CA PRO A 317 -15.26 -10.56 -14.74
C PRO A 317 -14.86 -9.91 -13.41
N PHE A 318 -15.29 -8.66 -13.24
CA PHE A 318 -15.16 -7.95 -11.96
C PHE A 318 -15.79 -8.75 -10.82
N ARG A 319 -15.07 -8.84 -9.70
CA ARG A 319 -15.52 -9.51 -8.48
C ARG A 319 -15.37 -8.55 -7.30
N PRO A 320 -16.46 -7.91 -6.84
CA PRO A 320 -16.41 -6.95 -5.74
C PRO A 320 -15.93 -7.63 -4.46
N SER A 321 -15.10 -6.92 -3.70
CA SER A 321 -14.72 -7.32 -2.35
C SER A 321 -15.89 -7.14 -1.38
N ARG A 322 -15.79 -7.75 -0.19
CA ARG A 322 -16.82 -7.71 0.84
C ARG A 322 -17.12 -6.28 1.32
N GLY A 323 -16.12 -5.42 1.38
CA GLY A 323 -16.27 -4.02 1.76
C GLY A 323 -17.22 -3.25 0.85
N TYR A 324 -17.32 -3.62 -0.41
CA TYR A 324 -18.28 -3.07 -1.37
C TYR A 324 -19.72 -3.46 -1.13
N GLN A 325 -19.93 -4.66 -0.60
CA GLN A 325 -21.26 -5.22 -0.42
C GLN A 325 -21.88 -4.82 0.92
N GLN A 326 -21.08 -4.33 1.86
CA GLN A 326 -21.48 -4.16 3.26
C GLN A 326 -21.19 -2.76 3.82
N SER A 327 -21.22 -1.72 3.02
CA SER A 327 -20.94 -0.34 3.47
C SER A 327 -21.74 0.15 4.70
N ASN A 328 -22.73 -0.59 5.16
CA ASN A 328 -23.58 -0.24 6.31
C ASN A 328 -23.52 -1.25 7.48
N THR A 329 -22.72 -2.30 7.43
CA THR A 329 -22.69 -3.35 8.47
C THR A 329 -21.29 -3.68 8.98
N LEU A 330 -20.39 -2.73 8.97
CA LEU A 330 -19.08 -2.84 9.63
C LEU A 330 -19.21 -2.87 11.17
N ASN A 331 -20.25 -3.49 11.68
CA ASN A 331 -20.26 -4.01 13.03
C ASN A 331 -19.39 -5.27 13.05
N HIS A 332 -18.08 -5.04 13.11
CA HIS A 332 -17.07 -6.09 13.22
C HIS A 332 -17.32 -6.90 14.47
N GLY A 333 -18.15 -7.92 14.40
CA GLY A 333 -18.23 -9.04 15.36
C GLY A 333 -18.07 -8.73 16.85
N ARG A 334 -18.29 -7.47 17.27
CA ARG A 334 -18.21 -7.04 18.66
C ARG A 334 -19.49 -7.44 19.37
N ASN A 335 -19.59 -8.75 19.63
CA ASN A 335 -20.66 -9.28 20.46
C ASN A 335 -20.42 -9.02 21.96
N ALA A 336 -19.24 -8.49 22.33
CA ALA A 336 -18.93 -8.20 23.73
C ALA A 336 -19.53 -6.85 24.14
N GLU A 337 -20.14 -6.79 25.32
CA GLU A 337 -20.63 -5.53 25.91
C GLU A 337 -19.52 -4.52 26.08
N PHE A 338 -18.31 -4.99 26.43
CA PHE A 338 -17.11 -4.20 26.63
C PHE A 338 -15.91 -4.84 25.96
N SER A 339 -14.96 -4.04 25.49
CA SER A 339 -13.65 -4.55 25.06
C SER A 339 -12.53 -3.54 25.27
N ILE A 340 -11.30 -4.07 25.33
CA ILE A 340 -10.05 -3.33 25.19
C ILE A 340 -9.28 -3.91 24.04
N GLU A 341 -8.79 -3.04 23.15
CA GLU A 341 -8.08 -3.44 21.94
C GLU A 341 -6.91 -2.49 21.65
N LEU A 342 -5.92 -2.96 20.88
CA LEU A 342 -4.92 -2.08 20.30
C LEU A 342 -5.59 -1.14 19.28
N GLY A 343 -5.24 0.13 19.33
CA GLY A 343 -5.75 1.18 18.45
C GLY A 343 -4.85 1.43 17.21
N GLY A 344 -4.99 2.61 16.58
CA GLY A 344 -4.16 3.05 15.45
C GLY A 344 -4.14 2.06 14.30
N GLY A 345 -2.97 1.78 13.74
CA GLY A 345 -2.79 0.86 12.62
C GLY A 345 -3.35 -0.54 12.88
N TRP A 346 -3.23 -1.08 14.09
CA TRP A 346 -3.83 -2.40 14.42
C TRP A 346 -5.36 -2.38 14.35
N ALA A 347 -6.00 -1.28 14.78
CA ALA A 347 -7.46 -1.15 14.64
C ALA A 347 -7.87 -1.03 13.16
N PHE A 348 -7.09 -0.31 12.37
CA PHE A 348 -7.30 -0.20 10.93
C PHE A 348 -7.25 -1.59 10.26
N TYR A 349 -6.22 -2.38 10.51
CA TYR A 349 -6.05 -3.70 9.89
C TYR A 349 -7.12 -4.69 10.30
N ARG A 350 -7.61 -4.67 11.56
CA ARG A 350 -8.76 -5.50 11.95
C ARG A 350 -10.00 -5.28 11.09
N SER A 351 -10.15 -4.09 10.51
CA SER A 351 -11.23 -3.77 9.57
C SER A 351 -10.85 -4.04 8.13
N PHE A 352 -9.62 -3.74 7.76
CA PHE A 352 -9.10 -3.81 6.40
C PHE A 352 -9.12 -5.24 5.85
N TRP A 353 -8.55 -6.20 6.59
CA TRP A 353 -8.47 -7.58 6.13
C TRP A 353 -9.83 -8.20 5.76
N PRO A 354 -10.85 -8.17 6.64
CA PRO A 354 -12.17 -8.71 6.29
C PRO A 354 -12.85 -7.95 5.15
N SER A 355 -12.69 -6.63 5.09
CA SER A 355 -13.31 -5.81 4.03
C SER A 355 -12.81 -6.16 2.65
N HIS A 356 -11.57 -6.61 2.55
CA HIS A 356 -10.92 -6.99 1.30
C HIS A 356 -10.90 -8.50 1.04
N ASN A 357 -11.71 -9.31 1.76
CA ASN A 357 -11.73 -10.78 1.67
C ASN A 357 -10.37 -11.45 1.98
N LEU A 358 -9.62 -10.87 2.91
CA LEU A 358 -8.30 -11.33 3.33
C LEU A 358 -8.37 -12.01 4.71
N ASP A 359 -9.48 -12.65 5.04
CA ASP A 359 -9.74 -13.22 6.38
C ASP A 359 -8.71 -14.24 6.84
N SER A 360 -7.96 -14.84 5.93
CA SER A 360 -6.90 -15.78 6.26
C SER A 360 -5.61 -15.10 6.73
N LEU A 361 -5.38 -13.83 6.40
CA LEU A 361 -4.15 -13.10 6.67
C LEU A 361 -4.06 -12.52 8.09
N PRO A 362 -5.13 -12.02 8.75
CA PRO A 362 -5.04 -11.53 10.12
C PRO A 362 -4.53 -12.55 11.13
N ARG A 363 -4.49 -13.82 10.75
CA ARG A 363 -3.95 -14.91 11.56
C ARG A 363 -2.47 -15.19 11.30
N LEU A 364 -1.84 -14.47 10.36
CA LEU A 364 -0.41 -14.59 10.11
C LEU A 364 0.39 -14.11 11.30
N LEU A 365 -0.09 -13.03 11.94
CA LEU A 365 0.63 -12.31 12.97
C LEU A 365 -0.23 -12.10 14.20
N GLU A 366 0.37 -12.24 15.39
CA GLU A 366 -0.06 -11.57 16.58
C GLU A 366 0.42 -10.12 16.52
N PRO A 367 -0.29 -9.14 17.15
CA PRO A 367 0.18 -7.76 17.15
C PRO A 367 1.59 -7.65 17.70
N GLU A 368 2.51 -7.10 16.88
CA GLU A 368 3.91 -6.98 17.23
C GLU A 368 4.52 -5.66 16.79
N ILE A 369 5.67 -5.30 17.35
CA ILE A 369 6.45 -4.12 16.98
C ILE A 369 7.94 -4.31 17.35
N GLY A 370 8.84 -3.74 16.54
CA GLY A 370 10.26 -3.60 16.85
C GLY A 370 10.55 -2.24 17.48
N VAL A 371 11.34 -2.22 18.56
CA VAL A 371 11.78 -0.98 19.22
C VAL A 371 13.25 -1.06 19.63
N GLY A 372 13.91 0.09 19.67
CA GLY A 372 15.29 0.18 20.17
C GLY A 372 15.38 0.07 21.69
N SER A 373 16.54 -0.40 22.18
CA SER A 373 16.88 -0.39 23.60
C SER A 373 16.80 1.02 24.18
N GLY A 374 15.99 1.18 25.25
CA GLY A 374 15.75 2.47 25.92
C GLY A 374 14.82 3.43 25.15
N GLN A 375 14.25 3.00 24.04
CA GLN A 375 13.31 3.82 23.25
C GLN A 375 12.04 4.09 24.03
N ASN A 376 11.54 5.33 23.92
CA ASN A 376 10.24 5.77 24.41
C ASN A 376 9.26 5.79 23.24
N PHE A 377 8.18 5.03 23.31
CA PHE A 377 7.19 4.93 22.23
C PHE A 377 5.75 4.87 22.74
N PRO A 378 4.79 5.41 21.99
CA PRO A 378 3.38 5.36 22.34
C PRO A 378 2.74 4.08 21.83
N VAL A 379 1.86 3.47 22.63
CA VAL A 379 0.96 2.38 22.21
C VAL A 379 -0.47 2.90 22.25
N PRO A 380 -1.17 2.96 21.11
CA PRO A 380 -2.57 3.32 21.08
C PRO A 380 -3.45 2.15 21.56
N LEU A 381 -4.42 2.44 22.40
CA LEU A 381 -5.45 1.52 22.87
C LEU A 381 -6.84 2.12 22.64
N VAL A 382 -7.85 1.28 22.59
CA VAL A 382 -9.26 1.69 22.51
C VAL A 382 -10.08 0.88 23.49
N LEU A 383 -10.86 1.58 24.31
CA LEU A 383 -11.90 0.99 25.17
C LEU A 383 -13.24 1.16 24.47
N HIS A 384 -14.03 0.09 24.38
CA HIS A 384 -15.36 0.12 23.77
C HIS A 384 -16.44 -0.21 24.78
N ASN A 385 -17.51 0.59 24.76
CA ASN A 385 -18.73 0.36 25.49
C ASN A 385 -19.90 0.19 24.50
N ASN A 386 -20.33 -1.03 24.29
CA ASN A 386 -21.44 -1.36 23.40
C ASN A 386 -22.79 -1.47 24.15
N THR A 387 -22.86 -0.94 25.37
CA THR A 387 -24.09 -0.93 26.17
C THR A 387 -24.84 0.41 26.05
N ASN A 388 -26.08 0.42 26.44
CA ASN A 388 -26.93 1.62 26.43
C ASN A 388 -26.70 2.57 27.63
N ASN A 389 -25.72 2.29 28.48
CA ASN A 389 -25.39 3.10 29.65
C ASN A 389 -23.92 3.52 29.61
N ALA A 390 -23.61 4.69 30.16
CA ALA A 390 -22.22 5.07 30.39
C ALA A 390 -21.59 4.14 31.43
N VAL A 391 -20.32 3.77 31.23
CA VAL A 391 -19.59 2.79 32.03
C VAL A 391 -18.21 3.32 32.39
N THR A 392 -17.76 3.03 33.60
CA THR A 392 -16.41 3.38 34.07
C THR A 392 -15.46 2.22 33.87
N PHE A 393 -14.43 2.42 33.04
CA PHE A 393 -13.36 1.45 32.83
C PHE A 393 -12.21 1.70 33.79
N THR A 394 -11.65 0.65 34.32
CA THR A 394 -10.37 0.64 35.04
C THR A 394 -9.37 -0.16 34.25
N LEU A 395 -8.21 0.46 33.93
CA LEU A 395 -7.16 -0.13 33.10
C LEU A 395 -5.99 -0.59 33.97
N ARG A 396 -5.49 -1.79 33.69
CA ARG A 396 -4.25 -2.34 34.27
C ARG A 396 -3.25 -2.62 33.15
N THR A 397 -2.00 -2.20 33.35
CA THR A 397 -0.89 -2.48 32.43
C THR A 397 0.08 -3.42 33.13
N GLN A 398 0.32 -4.58 32.53
CA GLN A 398 1.33 -5.53 32.96
C GLN A 398 2.53 -5.45 32.01
N VAL A 399 3.66 -5.02 32.54
CA VAL A 399 4.93 -4.94 31.81
C VAL A 399 5.97 -5.87 32.42
N PRO A 400 6.89 -6.44 31.64
CA PRO A 400 8.00 -7.23 32.15
C PRO A 400 8.99 -6.39 32.99
N PRO A 401 9.89 -7.04 33.74
CA PRO A 401 10.93 -6.32 34.49
C PRO A 401 11.81 -5.41 33.62
N GLY A 402 12.09 -4.22 34.11
CA GLY A 402 12.93 -3.23 33.43
C GLY A 402 12.16 -2.25 32.54
N TRP A 403 10.92 -2.52 32.22
CA TRP A 403 10.04 -1.57 31.54
C TRP A 403 9.54 -0.50 32.48
N SER A 404 9.28 0.69 31.94
CA SER A 404 8.62 1.76 32.69
C SER A 404 7.57 2.47 31.84
N LEU A 405 6.61 3.08 32.54
CA LEU A 405 5.64 3.97 31.93
C LEU A 405 6.25 5.39 31.93
N ASP A 406 6.19 6.09 30.81
CA ASP A 406 6.67 7.47 30.75
C ASP A 406 5.69 8.40 31.47
N SER A 407 6.13 8.94 32.60
CA SER A 407 5.36 9.88 33.41
C SER A 407 5.29 11.31 32.85
N ASN A 408 6.13 11.61 31.86
CA ASN A 408 6.30 12.98 31.31
C ASN A 408 5.43 13.28 30.09
N SER A 409 4.61 12.34 29.63
CA SER A 409 3.69 12.64 28.53
C SER A 409 2.58 13.59 29.02
N ALA A 410 2.77 14.88 28.80
CA ALA A 410 1.96 15.96 29.35
C ALA A 410 0.45 15.88 29.05
N GLN A 411 0.08 15.18 27.99
CA GLN A 411 -1.33 15.00 27.60
C GLN A 411 -2.06 13.92 28.42
N TYR A 412 -1.31 13.00 29.07
CA TYR A 412 -1.86 11.85 29.79
C TYR A 412 -1.16 11.55 31.11
N ALA A 413 -0.29 12.44 31.61
CA ALA A 413 0.42 12.26 32.88
C ALA A 413 -0.50 12.01 34.07
N HIS A 414 -1.74 12.46 33.99
CA HIS A 414 -2.78 12.15 34.97
C HIS A 414 -3.38 10.75 34.80
N HIS A 415 -3.03 10.01 33.75
CA HIS A 415 -3.68 8.77 33.35
C HIS A 415 -2.79 7.52 33.45
N LEU A 416 -1.57 7.63 33.95
CA LEU A 416 -0.56 6.56 33.91
C LEU A 416 -0.31 5.84 35.24
N LEU A 417 -1.08 6.10 36.26
CA LEU A 417 -0.97 5.37 37.52
C LEU A 417 -1.82 4.10 37.47
N PRO A 418 -1.45 3.03 38.19
CA PRO A 418 -1.93 1.65 37.99
C PRO A 418 -3.43 1.43 37.97
N GLU A 419 -4.24 2.35 38.40
CA GLU A 419 -5.71 2.19 38.45
C GLU A 419 -6.41 3.50 38.11
N LYS A 420 -6.50 3.82 36.79
CA LYS A 420 -7.31 4.96 36.38
C LYS A 420 -8.62 4.56 35.75
N ALA A 421 -9.62 5.32 36.14
CA ALA A 421 -10.98 5.19 35.67
C ALA A 421 -11.23 6.11 34.46
N PHE A 422 -11.83 5.54 33.41
CA PHE A 422 -12.22 6.25 32.20
C PHE A 422 -13.72 6.10 32.00
N LEU A 423 -14.47 7.21 32.01
CA LEU A 423 -15.89 7.15 31.71
C LEU A 423 -16.09 7.09 30.19
N VAL A 424 -16.72 6.03 29.72
CA VAL A 424 -17.05 5.83 28.31
C VAL A 424 -18.57 5.88 28.15
N ALA A 425 -19.06 6.76 27.30
CA ALA A 425 -20.49 6.95 27.07
C ALA A 425 -21.17 5.69 26.49
N ALA A 426 -22.49 5.66 26.50
CA ALA A 426 -23.26 4.56 25.94
C ALA A 426 -23.02 4.43 24.43
N ASN A 427 -22.80 3.21 23.95
CA ASN A 427 -22.54 2.91 22.53
C ASN A 427 -21.37 3.74 21.94
N ASP A 428 -20.32 3.96 22.72
CA ASP A 428 -19.20 4.81 22.36
C ASP A 428 -17.85 4.11 22.63
N TYR A 429 -16.76 4.76 22.25
CA TYR A 429 -15.40 4.29 22.47
C TYR A 429 -14.51 5.40 23.04
N PHE A 430 -13.46 5.01 23.73
CA PHE A 430 -12.47 5.94 24.28
C PHE A 430 -11.06 5.57 23.79
N PRO A 431 -10.45 6.38 22.90
CA PRO A 431 -9.07 6.17 22.48
C PRO A 431 -8.11 6.71 23.54
N LEU A 432 -7.06 5.95 23.82
CA LEU A 432 -5.99 6.38 24.71
C LEU A 432 -4.63 5.97 24.17
N ARG A 433 -3.58 6.63 24.63
CA ARG A 433 -2.19 6.29 24.31
C ARG A 433 -1.41 6.08 25.60
N ILE A 434 -0.72 4.97 25.70
CA ILE A 434 0.19 4.67 26.82
C ILE A 434 1.60 4.76 26.27
N ARG A 435 2.43 5.61 26.89
CA ARG A 435 3.85 5.67 26.56
C ARG A 435 4.64 4.72 27.41
N LEU A 436 5.45 3.91 26.76
CA LEU A 436 6.34 2.94 27.34
C LEU A 436 7.79 3.30 27.09
N VAL A 437 8.67 2.98 28.01
CA VAL A 437 10.11 3.04 27.83
C VAL A 437 10.65 1.61 27.85
N ALA A 438 11.24 1.20 26.74
CA ALA A 438 11.86 -0.11 26.62
C ALA A 438 13.12 -0.19 27.52
N PRO A 439 13.38 -1.34 28.15
CA PRO A 439 14.61 -1.54 28.90
C PRO A 439 15.84 -1.57 27.96
N ARG A 440 17.01 -1.40 28.55
CA ARG A 440 18.26 -1.56 27.80
C ARG A 440 18.73 -3.00 27.92
N PHE A 441 18.85 -3.69 26.80
CA PHE A 441 19.34 -5.05 26.70
C PHE A 441 20.66 -5.12 25.95
N SER A 442 21.53 -6.05 26.37
CA SER A 442 22.78 -6.36 25.64
C SER A 442 22.56 -7.27 24.43
N LYS A 443 21.42 -7.91 24.34
CA LYS A 443 21.01 -8.78 23.23
C LYS A 443 19.55 -8.55 22.92
N SER A 444 19.20 -8.60 21.66
CA SER A 444 17.82 -8.49 21.20
C SER A 444 16.96 -9.62 21.77
N GLN A 445 15.73 -9.30 22.19
CA GLN A 445 14.79 -10.28 22.72
C GLN A 445 13.34 -9.85 22.59
N TRP A 446 12.46 -10.85 22.55
CA TRP A 446 11.02 -10.67 22.61
C TRP A 446 10.53 -10.45 24.03
N GLN A 447 9.54 -9.57 24.16
CA GLN A 447 8.82 -9.27 25.41
C GLN A 447 7.32 -9.18 25.11
N GLU A 448 6.47 -9.39 26.11
CA GLU A 448 5.04 -9.24 25.99
C GLU A 448 4.53 -8.19 26.97
N ILE A 449 3.68 -7.31 26.49
CA ILE A 449 3.01 -6.29 27.28
C ILE A 449 1.51 -6.55 27.20
N ILE A 450 0.87 -6.63 28.38
CA ILE A 450 -0.54 -7.00 28.48
C ILE A 450 -1.30 -5.84 29.11
N TRP A 451 -2.39 -5.45 28.47
CA TRP A 451 -3.38 -4.55 29.05
C TRP A 451 -4.66 -5.30 29.31
N SER A 452 -5.23 -5.11 30.50
CA SER A 452 -6.54 -5.63 30.87
C SER A 452 -7.42 -4.49 31.37
N ALA A 453 -8.72 -4.60 31.14
CA ALA A 453 -9.68 -3.61 31.61
C ALA A 453 -10.85 -4.29 32.34
N ASP A 454 -11.36 -3.61 33.37
CA ASP A 454 -12.64 -3.89 33.99
C ASP A 454 -13.60 -2.73 33.73
N ALA A 455 -14.86 -3.04 33.45
CA ALA A 455 -15.94 -2.09 33.20
C ALA A 455 -16.97 -2.21 34.35
N ASP A 456 -17.09 -1.19 35.20
CA ASP A 456 -17.89 -1.20 36.44
C ASP A 456 -17.66 -2.48 37.29
N GLY A 457 -16.37 -2.90 37.40
CA GLY A 457 -15.97 -4.08 38.14
C GLY A 457 -16.22 -5.43 37.45
N ARG A 458 -16.66 -5.42 36.17
CA ARG A 458 -16.79 -6.62 35.31
C ARG A 458 -15.64 -6.69 34.33
N PRO A 459 -15.04 -7.87 34.07
CA PRO A 459 -13.96 -7.99 33.08
C PRO A 459 -14.39 -7.48 31.69
N ALA A 460 -13.62 -6.58 31.13
CA ALA A 460 -13.81 -6.06 29.78
C ALA A 460 -12.80 -6.67 28.75
N GLY A 461 -11.99 -7.64 29.21
CA GLY A 461 -11.03 -8.31 28.35
C GLY A 461 -9.58 -7.87 28.55
N SER A 462 -8.72 -8.38 27.70
CA SER A 462 -7.30 -8.03 27.63
C SER A 462 -6.80 -8.04 26.21
N THR A 463 -5.72 -7.27 25.97
CA THR A 463 -4.99 -7.26 24.70
C THR A 463 -3.49 -7.34 24.95
N THR A 464 -2.77 -8.00 24.07
CA THR A 464 -1.32 -8.23 24.18
C THR A 464 -0.60 -7.62 22.99
N LEU A 465 0.56 -7.01 23.23
CA LEU A 465 1.49 -6.57 22.21
C LEU A 465 2.82 -7.30 22.43
N ARG A 466 3.30 -8.01 21.42
CA ARG A 466 4.65 -8.56 21.38
C ARG A 466 5.62 -7.46 20.95
N VAL A 467 6.69 -7.29 21.70
CA VAL A 467 7.68 -6.27 21.42
C VAL A 467 9.05 -6.90 21.27
N TYR A 468 9.67 -6.71 20.13
CA TYR A 468 11.07 -7.07 19.89
C TYR A 468 11.95 -5.88 20.24
N VAL A 469 12.68 -5.99 21.36
CA VAL A 469 13.61 -4.94 21.78
C VAL A 469 15.00 -5.29 21.22
N THR A 470 15.54 -4.43 20.37
CA THR A 470 16.89 -4.62 19.82
C THR A 470 17.95 -4.39 20.90
N GLY A 471 18.97 -5.24 20.95
CA GLY A 471 20.12 -5.08 21.85
C GLY A 471 21.01 -3.90 21.42
N ASN A 472 21.79 -3.36 22.39
CA ASN A 472 22.82 -2.34 22.13
C ASN A 472 24.10 -2.97 21.60
#